data_01098a7c2d7b880f7f5d17f7f056ce3b
#
_entry.id   01098a7c2d7b880f7f5d17f7f056ce3b
#
_cell.length_a   1.000
_cell.length_b   1.000
_cell.length_c   1.000
_cell.angle_alpha   90.00
_cell.angle_beta   90.00
_cell.angle_gamma   90.00
#
_symmetry.space_group_name_H-M   'P 1'
#
loop_
_entity.id
_entity.type
_entity.pdbx_description
1 polymer ?
#
loop_
_entity_poly.entity_id
_entity_poly.type
_entity_poly.pdbx_seq_one_letter_code
_entity_poly.pdbx_strand_id
1 'polypeptide(L)'
;MSDLDDVKTFLADETGLATISTVQADGRVLSSIANCGVIVHPVTGTECVALVSMGSAGRLKHVRRGSEVTIAIRRGWNWVAVTGKADLIGPDDREHNFDDEALRLLLREIYEAAGGQHDDFDEYDKEMVRSRRAAILVAPSRVIGNHPSG
;
A
#
# COMPACT_ATOMS: atom_id res chain seq x y z
N MET A 1 15.22 13.81 10.74
CA MET A 1 13.81 13.41 10.69
C MET A 1 13.57 12.59 9.43
N SER A 2 12.88 11.47 9.55
CA SER A 2 12.56 10.64 8.39
C SER A 2 11.39 11.23 7.59
N ASP A 3 11.40 11.05 6.29
CA ASP A 3 10.37 11.55 5.39
C ASP A 3 10.06 10.52 4.30
N LEU A 4 9.20 10.91 3.36
CA LEU A 4 8.76 10.04 2.29
C LEU A 4 9.89 9.65 1.32
N ASP A 5 10.93 10.47 1.18
CA ASP A 5 12.09 10.12 0.37
C ASP A 5 12.86 8.97 1.00
N ASP A 6 12.94 8.91 2.34
CA ASP A 6 13.52 7.75 3.02
C ASP A 6 12.70 6.49 2.72
N VAL A 7 11.37 6.60 2.71
CA VAL A 7 10.49 5.48 2.38
C VAL A 7 10.78 4.98 0.96
N LYS A 8 10.88 5.88 0.00
CA LYS A 8 11.19 5.53 -1.40
C LYS A 8 12.52 4.78 -1.50
N THR A 9 13.55 5.29 -0.81
CA THR A 9 14.88 4.68 -0.81
C THR A 9 14.83 3.26 -0.25
N PHE A 10 14.15 3.06 0.88
CA PHE A 10 14.06 1.75 1.50
C PHE A 10 13.26 0.76 0.66
N LEU A 11 12.16 1.20 0.06
CA LEU A 11 11.33 0.32 -0.76
C LEU A 11 12.04 -0.11 -2.06
N ALA A 12 12.96 0.68 -2.58
CA ALA A 12 13.64 0.37 -3.83
C ALA A 12 14.59 -0.84 -3.72
N ASP A 13 15.06 -1.17 -2.52
CA ASP A 13 16.14 -2.15 -2.36
C ASP A 13 15.69 -3.61 -2.40
N GLU A 14 14.48 -3.94 -1.98
CA GLU A 14 14.02 -5.33 -1.86
C GLU A 14 12.61 -5.53 -2.38
N THR A 15 12.31 -5.03 -3.56
CA THR A 15 10.98 -5.15 -4.18
C THR A 15 9.85 -4.67 -3.26
N GLY A 16 10.15 -3.67 -2.42
CA GLY A 16 9.15 -3.01 -1.61
C GLY A 16 8.58 -3.81 -0.44
N LEU A 17 9.22 -4.90 -0.02
CA LEU A 17 8.71 -5.70 1.10
C LEU A 17 8.67 -4.88 2.39
N ALA A 18 7.49 -4.87 3.02
CA ALA A 18 7.23 -4.08 4.21
C ALA A 18 6.28 -4.80 5.16
N THR A 19 6.31 -4.41 6.42
CA THR A 19 5.34 -4.88 7.42
C THR A 19 4.15 -3.93 7.44
N ILE A 20 2.96 -4.48 7.28
CA ILE A 20 1.70 -3.75 7.25
C ILE A 20 0.95 -4.04 8.53
N SER A 21 0.63 -3.03 9.31
CA SER A 21 -0.09 -3.17 10.58
C SER A 21 -1.39 -2.38 10.56
N THR A 22 -2.46 -3.04 10.99
CA THR A 22 -3.79 -2.44 11.14
C THR A 22 -4.37 -2.84 12.49
N VAL A 23 -5.40 -2.14 12.94
CA VAL A 23 -6.04 -2.38 14.24
C VAL A 23 -7.38 -3.11 14.01
N GLN A 24 -7.56 -4.22 14.72
CA GLN A 24 -8.80 -5.00 14.69
C GLN A 24 -9.88 -4.33 15.56
N ALA A 25 -11.12 -4.78 15.38
CA ALA A 25 -12.25 -4.23 16.13
C ALA A 25 -12.09 -4.33 17.65
N ASP A 26 -11.38 -5.36 18.14
CA ASP A 26 -11.12 -5.55 19.57
C ASP A 26 -9.87 -4.81 20.09
N GLY A 27 -9.24 -4.00 19.25
CA GLY A 27 -8.05 -3.22 19.60
C GLY A 27 -6.73 -3.94 19.40
N ARG A 28 -6.74 -5.24 19.06
CA ARG A 28 -5.49 -5.96 18.78
C ARG A 28 -4.93 -5.55 17.42
N VAL A 29 -3.62 -5.64 17.28
CA VAL A 29 -2.95 -5.29 16.03
C VAL A 29 -2.74 -6.53 15.20
N LEU A 30 -3.08 -6.43 13.91
CA LEU A 30 -2.76 -7.43 12.90
C LEU A 30 -1.58 -6.91 12.07
N SER A 31 -0.52 -7.72 11.98
CA SER A 31 0.64 -7.39 11.14
C SER A 31 0.86 -8.47 10.09
N SER A 32 1.21 -8.05 8.90
CA SER A 32 1.47 -8.94 7.76
C SER A 32 2.55 -8.32 6.87
N ILE A 33 2.99 -9.06 5.87
CA ILE A 33 4.02 -8.60 4.94
C ILE A 33 3.39 -8.42 3.57
N ALA A 34 3.72 -7.33 2.91
CA ALA A 34 3.29 -7.07 1.54
C ALA A 34 4.31 -6.18 0.81
N ASN A 35 4.26 -6.18 -0.51
CA ASN A 35 5.05 -5.28 -1.32
C ASN A 35 4.35 -3.93 -1.43
N CYS A 36 5.09 -2.85 -1.19
CA CYS A 36 4.57 -1.50 -1.23
C CYS A 36 5.39 -0.63 -2.18
N GLY A 37 4.75 0.40 -2.73
CA GLY A 37 5.41 1.40 -3.54
C GLY A 37 4.81 2.77 -3.27
N VAL A 38 5.52 3.82 -3.67
CA VAL A 38 5.01 5.19 -3.54
C VAL A 38 4.45 5.61 -4.89
N ILE A 39 3.21 6.06 -4.89
CA ILE A 39 2.55 6.59 -6.08
C ILE A 39 1.84 7.90 -5.74
N VAL A 40 1.44 8.62 -6.78
CA VAL A 40 0.56 9.78 -6.63
C VAL A 40 -0.89 9.24 -6.59
N HIS A 41 -1.63 9.63 -5.56
CA HIS A 41 -3.04 9.21 -5.43
C HIS A 41 -3.82 9.73 -6.65
N PRO A 42 -4.53 8.85 -7.37
CA PRO A 42 -5.15 9.24 -8.64
C PRO A 42 -6.30 10.26 -8.50
N VAL A 43 -6.85 10.42 -7.31
CA VAL A 43 -7.94 11.35 -7.06
C VAL A 43 -7.46 12.62 -6.35
N THR A 44 -6.67 12.47 -5.27
CA THR A 44 -6.25 13.60 -4.44
C THR A 44 -5.00 14.30 -4.97
N GLY A 45 -4.20 13.64 -5.79
CA GLY A 45 -2.95 14.19 -6.30
C GLY A 45 -1.79 14.22 -5.31
N THR A 46 -1.97 13.65 -4.12
CA THR A 46 -0.91 13.60 -3.10
C THR A 46 -0.14 12.29 -3.16
N GLU A 47 1.14 12.33 -2.81
CA GLU A 47 1.94 11.10 -2.74
C GLU A 47 1.45 10.23 -1.59
N CYS A 48 1.37 8.92 -1.85
CA CYS A 48 0.94 7.95 -0.84
C CYS A 48 1.76 6.67 -0.96
N VAL A 49 1.77 5.89 0.11
CA VAL A 49 2.34 4.55 0.09
C VAL A 49 1.21 3.57 -0.22
N ALA A 50 1.38 2.79 -1.26
CA ALA A 50 0.31 1.96 -1.78
C ALA A 50 0.70 0.50 -1.86
N LEU A 51 -0.31 -0.36 -1.73
CA LEU A 51 -0.16 -1.80 -1.90
C LEU A 51 -1.41 -2.38 -2.54
N VAL A 52 -1.25 -3.55 -3.14
CA VAL A 52 -2.35 -4.33 -3.70
C VAL A 52 -2.68 -5.44 -2.70
N SER A 53 -3.92 -5.50 -2.24
CA SER A 53 -4.36 -6.45 -1.23
C SER A 53 -5.37 -7.44 -1.79
N MET A 54 -5.27 -8.71 -1.38
CA MET A 54 -6.31 -9.69 -1.69
C MET A 54 -7.64 -9.25 -1.09
N GLY A 55 -8.73 -9.50 -1.84
CA GLY A 55 -10.07 -9.11 -1.39
C GLY A 55 -10.50 -9.77 -0.09
N SER A 56 -9.94 -10.92 0.24
CA SER A 56 -10.24 -11.66 1.47
C SER A 56 -9.38 -11.25 2.67
N ALA A 57 -8.41 -10.37 2.49
CA ALA A 57 -7.48 -10.01 3.57
C ALA A 57 -8.19 -9.24 4.68
N GLY A 58 -7.86 -9.58 5.93
CA GLY A 58 -8.44 -8.94 7.11
C GLY A 58 -8.16 -7.45 7.19
N ARG A 59 -7.01 -7.01 6.65
CA ARG A 59 -6.64 -5.59 6.65
C ARG A 59 -7.68 -4.71 5.97
N LEU A 60 -8.36 -5.21 4.94
CA LEU A 60 -9.40 -4.44 4.27
C LEU A 60 -10.58 -4.15 5.20
N LYS A 61 -10.99 -5.13 6.01
CA LYS A 61 -12.05 -4.93 7.01
C LYS A 61 -11.66 -3.88 8.04
N HIS A 62 -10.40 -3.91 8.47
CA HIS A 62 -9.91 -2.97 9.48
C HIS A 62 -9.88 -1.54 8.92
N VAL A 63 -9.42 -1.38 7.69
CA VAL A 63 -9.39 -0.05 7.03
C VAL A 63 -10.80 0.47 6.82
N ARG A 64 -11.76 -0.38 6.41
CA ARG A 64 -13.16 0.02 6.24
C ARG A 64 -13.80 0.51 7.53
N ARG A 65 -13.33 0.01 8.68
CA ARG A 65 -13.78 0.46 10.00
C ARG A 65 -13.08 1.72 10.49
N GLY A 66 -12.12 2.25 9.72
CA GLY A 66 -11.41 3.47 10.08
C GLY A 66 -10.04 3.28 10.70
N SER A 67 -9.49 2.05 10.70
CA SER A 67 -8.13 1.84 11.18
C SER A 67 -7.14 2.63 10.33
N GLU A 68 -6.20 3.32 10.99
CA GLU A 68 -5.01 3.78 10.29
C GLU A 68 -4.15 2.58 9.90
N VAL A 69 -3.27 2.79 8.92
CA VAL A 69 -2.32 1.78 8.47
C VAL A 69 -0.92 2.25 8.78
N THR A 70 -0.11 1.37 9.37
CA THR A 70 1.32 1.61 9.56
C THR A 70 2.09 0.68 8.64
N ILE A 71 3.01 1.24 7.88
CA ILE A 71 3.89 0.51 6.96
C ILE A 71 5.31 0.73 7.43
N ALA A 72 5.98 -0.35 7.85
CA ALA A 72 7.34 -0.30 8.37
C ALA A 72 8.28 -1.07 7.47
N ILE A 73 9.42 -0.46 7.13
CA ILE A 73 10.45 -1.04 6.27
C ILE A 73 11.78 -1.02 7.01
N ARG A 74 12.52 -2.13 6.95
CA ARG A 74 13.82 -2.27 7.58
C ARG A 74 14.88 -2.64 6.53
N ARG A 75 16.06 -2.02 6.68
CA ARG A 75 17.25 -2.38 5.92
C ARG A 75 18.42 -2.44 6.90
N GLY A 76 18.77 -3.65 7.34
CA GLY A 76 19.76 -3.81 8.41
C GLY A 76 19.25 -3.18 9.72
N TRP A 77 20.02 -2.30 10.31
CA TRP A 77 19.62 -1.55 11.50
C TRP A 77 18.81 -0.30 11.20
N ASN A 78 18.75 0.11 9.94
CA ASN A 78 17.98 1.28 9.55
C ASN A 78 16.52 0.90 9.31
N TRP A 79 15.61 1.75 9.73
CA TRP A 79 14.19 1.51 9.52
C TRP A 79 13.44 2.82 9.34
N VAL A 80 12.30 2.75 8.70
CA VAL A 80 11.36 3.86 8.54
C VAL A 80 9.95 3.29 8.64
N ALA A 81 9.04 4.05 9.24
CA ALA A 81 7.64 3.67 9.33
C ALA A 81 6.74 4.85 8.98
N VAL A 82 5.73 4.57 8.19
CA VAL A 82 4.72 5.53 7.75
C VAL A 82 3.40 5.15 8.39
N THR A 83 2.72 6.11 8.99
CA THR A 83 1.36 5.89 9.52
C THR A 83 0.43 6.93 8.92
N GLY A 84 -0.77 6.51 8.58
CA GLY A 84 -1.78 7.43 8.09
C GLY A 84 -3.09 6.73 7.79
N LYS A 85 -4.08 7.54 7.42
CA LYS A 85 -5.36 7.03 6.96
C LYS A 85 -5.19 6.45 5.58
N ALA A 86 -5.93 5.40 5.30
CA ALA A 86 -5.88 4.71 4.02
C ALA A 86 -7.20 4.86 3.27
N ASP A 87 -7.06 5.02 1.97
CA ASP A 87 -8.16 4.95 1.02
C ASP A 87 -8.18 3.57 0.38
N LEU A 88 -9.37 3.06 0.09
CA LEU A 88 -9.55 1.80 -0.62
C LEU A 88 -10.16 2.07 -1.98
N ILE A 89 -9.56 1.47 -3.02
CA ILE A 89 -10.12 1.48 -4.36
C ILE A 89 -10.09 0.05 -4.87
N GLY A 90 -11.27 -0.53 -5.09
CA GLY A 90 -11.37 -1.93 -5.49
C GLY A 90 -12.76 -2.29 -5.92
N PRO A 91 -13.00 -3.58 -6.26
CA PRO A 91 -14.31 -4.03 -6.74
C PRO A 91 -15.42 -3.83 -5.72
N ASP A 92 -15.09 -3.84 -4.43
CA ASP A 92 -16.05 -3.64 -3.35
C ASP A 92 -15.95 -2.25 -2.69
N ASP A 93 -15.09 -1.38 -3.22
CA ASP A 93 -14.81 -0.04 -2.67
C ASP A 93 -14.73 0.95 -3.83
N ARG A 94 -15.88 1.43 -4.28
CA ARG A 94 -15.99 2.26 -5.48
C ARG A 94 -16.43 3.69 -5.20
N GLU A 95 -16.03 4.22 -4.06
CA GLU A 95 -16.42 5.58 -3.64
C GLU A 95 -15.91 6.68 -4.58
N HIS A 96 -14.81 6.41 -5.29
CA HIS A 96 -14.22 7.38 -6.23
C HIS A 96 -14.66 7.17 -7.67
N ASN A 97 -15.70 6.38 -7.90
CA ASN A 97 -16.25 6.08 -9.24
C ASN A 97 -15.22 5.46 -10.20
N PHE A 98 -14.30 4.65 -9.66
CA PHE A 98 -13.36 3.91 -10.50
C PHE A 98 -14.09 2.78 -11.22
N ASP A 99 -14.03 2.78 -12.55
CA ASP A 99 -14.51 1.65 -13.33
C ASP A 99 -13.45 0.54 -13.38
N ASP A 100 -13.79 -0.57 -14.01
CA ASP A 100 -12.89 -1.73 -14.06
C ASP A 100 -11.58 -1.42 -14.80
N GLU A 101 -11.63 -0.59 -15.83
CA GLU A 101 -10.44 -0.20 -16.57
C GLU A 101 -9.53 0.68 -15.74
N ALA A 102 -10.07 1.66 -15.03
CA ALA A 102 -9.29 2.54 -14.17
C ALA A 102 -8.66 1.75 -13.01
N LEU A 103 -9.41 0.81 -12.45
CA LEU A 103 -8.90 -0.06 -11.40
C LEU A 103 -7.76 -0.94 -11.92
N ARG A 104 -7.93 -1.52 -13.10
CA ARG A 104 -6.91 -2.35 -13.73
C ARG A 104 -5.58 -1.59 -13.86
N LEU A 105 -5.63 -0.37 -14.36
CA LEU A 105 -4.44 0.45 -14.53
C LEU A 105 -3.82 0.86 -13.20
N LEU A 106 -4.64 1.16 -12.19
CA LEU A 106 -4.15 1.51 -10.86
C LEU A 106 -3.39 0.34 -10.21
N LEU A 107 -3.95 -0.87 -10.30
CA LEU A 107 -3.29 -2.05 -9.71
C LEU A 107 -1.96 -2.34 -10.39
N ARG A 108 -1.87 -2.17 -11.71
CA ARG A 108 -0.59 -2.28 -12.42
C ARG A 108 0.41 -1.24 -11.97
N GLU A 109 -0.03 0.00 -11.81
CA GLU A 109 0.86 1.09 -11.37
C GLU A 109 1.46 0.80 -10.00
N ILE A 110 0.63 0.35 -9.05
CA ILE A 110 1.10 0.00 -7.71
C ILE A 110 2.08 -1.17 -7.77
N TYR A 111 1.76 -2.19 -8.55
CA TYR A 111 2.62 -3.36 -8.71
C TYR A 111 4.00 -2.97 -9.22
N GLU A 112 4.07 -2.13 -10.24
CA GLU A 112 5.33 -1.66 -10.80
C GLU A 112 6.09 -0.76 -9.82
N ALA A 113 5.38 0.13 -9.11
CA ALA A 113 5.99 1.00 -8.11
C ALA A 113 6.58 0.20 -6.94
N ALA A 114 6.00 -0.95 -6.63
CA ALA A 114 6.51 -1.87 -5.61
C ALA A 114 7.67 -2.73 -6.11
N GLY A 115 8.18 -2.46 -7.30
CA GLY A 115 9.31 -3.19 -7.88
C GLY A 115 8.91 -4.46 -8.63
N GLY A 116 7.63 -4.69 -8.84
CA GLY A 116 7.15 -5.87 -9.55
C GLY A 116 7.43 -5.80 -11.03
N GLN A 117 7.71 -6.95 -11.62
CA GLN A 117 7.86 -7.13 -13.05
C GLN A 117 7.05 -8.35 -13.47
N HIS A 118 6.29 -8.23 -14.53
CA HIS A 118 5.47 -9.33 -15.02
C HIS A 118 5.57 -9.41 -16.54
N ASP A 119 5.80 -10.61 -17.04
CA ASP A 119 5.96 -10.82 -18.49
C ASP A 119 4.63 -10.77 -19.24
N ASP A 120 3.52 -11.00 -18.53
CA ASP A 120 2.19 -11.06 -19.12
C ASP A 120 1.18 -10.34 -18.24
N PHE A 121 0.93 -9.06 -18.56
CA PHE A 121 -0.04 -8.26 -17.81
C PHE A 121 -1.49 -8.71 -18.04
N ASP A 122 -1.79 -9.39 -19.13
CA ASP A 122 -3.14 -9.94 -19.30
C ASP A 122 -3.42 -11.03 -18.27
N GLU A 123 -2.45 -11.90 -18.02
CA GLU A 123 -2.56 -12.91 -16.96
C GLU A 123 -2.60 -12.27 -15.58
N TYR A 124 -1.78 -11.23 -15.34
CA TYR A 124 -1.80 -10.45 -14.11
C TYR A 124 -3.20 -9.87 -13.86
N ASP A 125 -3.79 -9.24 -14.87
CA ASP A 125 -5.12 -8.62 -14.73
C ASP A 125 -6.19 -9.64 -14.39
N LYS A 126 -6.16 -10.82 -15.00
CA LYS A 126 -7.10 -11.91 -14.70
C LYS A 126 -7.00 -12.34 -13.24
N GLU A 127 -5.79 -12.47 -12.73
CA GLU A 127 -5.57 -12.85 -11.34
C GLU A 127 -6.08 -11.76 -10.37
N MET A 128 -5.88 -10.49 -10.73
CA MET A 128 -6.38 -9.37 -9.91
C MET A 128 -7.90 -9.40 -9.79
N VAL A 129 -8.59 -9.68 -10.89
CA VAL A 129 -10.05 -9.77 -10.89
C VAL A 129 -10.50 -11.00 -10.11
N ARG A 130 -9.88 -12.15 -10.35
CA ARG A 130 -10.24 -13.42 -9.71
C ARG A 130 -10.10 -13.36 -8.20
N SER A 131 -9.03 -12.77 -7.71
CA SER A 131 -8.78 -12.65 -6.27
C SER A 131 -9.35 -11.36 -5.66
N ARG A 132 -10.13 -10.61 -6.44
CA ARG A 132 -10.81 -9.37 -6.03
C ARG A 132 -9.85 -8.39 -5.35
N ARG A 133 -8.70 -8.19 -5.95
CA ARG A 133 -7.66 -7.32 -5.41
C ARG A 133 -8.14 -5.88 -5.31
N ALA A 134 -7.73 -5.23 -4.22
CA ALA A 134 -8.02 -3.83 -3.97
C ALA A 134 -6.73 -3.06 -3.71
N ALA A 135 -6.72 -1.78 -4.08
CA ALA A 135 -5.64 -0.89 -3.75
C ALA A 135 -5.86 -0.29 -2.37
N ILE A 136 -4.82 -0.32 -1.55
CA ILE A 136 -4.77 0.42 -0.28
C ILE A 136 -3.78 1.55 -0.48
N LEU A 137 -4.23 2.80 -0.30
CA LEU A 137 -3.41 3.99 -0.52
C LEU A 137 -3.33 4.76 0.80
N VAL A 138 -2.15 4.74 1.42
CA VAL A 138 -1.94 5.35 2.73
C VAL A 138 -1.41 6.75 2.58
N ALA A 139 -2.20 7.73 3.02
CA ALA A 139 -1.79 9.13 3.05
C ALA A 139 -0.91 9.36 4.29
N PRO A 140 0.36 9.70 4.13
CA PRO A 140 1.25 9.83 5.28
C PRO A 140 0.84 10.99 6.19
N SER A 141 0.51 10.68 7.45
CA SER A 141 0.33 11.70 8.48
C SER A 141 1.55 11.78 9.39
N ARG A 142 2.35 10.71 9.44
CA ARG A 142 3.55 10.64 10.27
C ARG A 142 4.56 9.69 9.62
N VAL A 143 5.80 10.16 9.54
CA VAL A 143 6.94 9.32 9.11
C VAL A 143 8.00 9.38 10.19
N ILE A 144 8.38 8.23 10.73
CA ILE A 144 9.42 8.12 11.77
C ILE A 144 10.44 7.09 11.34
N GLY A 145 11.64 7.18 11.91
CA GLY A 145 12.70 6.23 11.64
C GLY A 145 13.97 6.61 12.35
N ASN A 146 14.97 5.75 12.24
CA ASN A 146 16.29 6.00 12.82
C ASN A 146 17.32 6.43 11.77
N HIS A 147 16.88 6.65 10.52
CA HIS A 147 17.75 7.09 9.44
C HIS A 147 17.27 8.46 8.98
N PRO A 148 17.83 9.55 9.52
CA PRO A 148 17.37 10.88 9.15
C PRO A 148 17.76 11.19 7.72
N SER A 149 16.83 11.76 6.96
CA SER A 149 17.15 12.33 5.65
C SER A 149 18.00 13.57 5.88
N GLY A 150 19.10 13.61 5.18
CA GLY A 150 20.16 14.58 5.34
C GLY A 150 19.78 16.02 5.21
#